data_20e48e81c6dc07aad5eefcc17b64101a
#
_entry.id   20e48e81c6dc07aad5eefcc17b64101a
#
_cell.length_a   1.000
_cell.length_b   1.000
_cell.length_c   1.000
_cell.angle_alpha   90.00
_cell.angle_beta   90.00
_cell.angle_gamma   90.00
#
_symmetry.space_group_name_H-M   'P 1'
#
loop_
_entity.id
_entity.type
_entity.pdbx_description
1 polymer ?
#
loop_
_entity_poly.entity_id
_entity_poly.type
_entity_poly.pdbx_seq_one_letter_code
_entity_poly.pdbx_strand_id
1 'polypeptide(L)'
;MTRLLITRGLPASGKTTFARKLQPGVVRVNRDDLRRMLHGARLYTQHAEDQVGQAQRAAVEALLRAHGSVIVDDTNLRPETVRRWAEMAARFEASFEVHDFTDVPLDECLRRDAGRPESERVGEGGIRRMHERYLAGKNLPLPVPWVERGGPGVVYRPDPELPEAVLVDIDGTVALMTGRRPYDWHRVGEDAPNPAVITAVRAMHAAGHAIVFCSGRDEVCRDETEAWLDLFVGVPYEALFMRPEGDSRKDAIVKREFFDDEIRDRWRITGVFDDRQQVVRMWRALGLTVFQVAEGDF
;
A
#
# COMPACT_ATOMS: atom_id res chain seq x y z
N MET A 1 6.34 -22.53 15.52
CA MET A 1 5.94 -21.12 15.33
C MET A 1 6.00 -20.80 13.86
N THR A 2 4.92 -20.29 13.27
CA THR A 2 4.85 -19.92 11.85
C THR A 2 5.77 -18.76 11.54
N ARG A 3 6.48 -18.81 10.41
CA ARG A 3 7.46 -17.75 10.03
C ARG A 3 7.19 -17.26 8.62
N LEU A 4 7.25 -15.96 8.43
CA LEU A 4 7.39 -15.34 7.12
C LEU A 4 8.79 -14.75 7.00
N LEU A 5 9.59 -15.34 6.13
CA LEU A 5 10.93 -14.88 5.82
C LEU A 5 10.92 -14.17 4.47
N ILE A 6 11.73 -13.13 4.34
CA ILE A 6 12.02 -12.57 3.02
C ILE A 6 13.54 -12.52 2.80
N THR A 7 13.98 -12.71 1.56
CA THR A 7 15.34 -12.35 1.17
C THR A 7 15.36 -10.91 0.66
N ARG A 8 16.45 -10.17 0.88
CA ARG A 8 16.61 -8.79 0.39
C ARG A 8 18.00 -8.60 -0.20
N GLY A 9 18.11 -8.06 -1.42
CA GLY A 9 19.38 -7.77 -2.08
C GLY A 9 19.29 -7.78 -3.61
N LEU A 10 20.40 -7.41 -4.25
CA LEU A 10 20.51 -7.37 -5.72
C LEU A 10 20.36 -8.77 -6.36
N PRO A 11 19.98 -8.86 -7.64
CA PRO A 11 20.10 -10.10 -8.40
C PRO A 11 21.50 -10.69 -8.25
N ALA A 12 21.60 -12.01 -8.23
CA ALA A 12 22.86 -12.77 -8.06
C ALA A 12 23.60 -12.59 -6.71
N SER A 13 22.99 -11.94 -5.70
CA SER A 13 23.61 -11.80 -4.36
C SER A 13 23.63 -13.09 -3.52
N GLY A 14 22.99 -14.19 -3.96
CA GLY A 14 22.98 -15.46 -3.24
C GLY A 14 21.63 -15.81 -2.56
N LYS A 15 20.63 -14.96 -2.65
CA LYS A 15 19.30 -15.13 -2.06
C LYS A 15 18.66 -16.49 -2.32
N THR A 16 18.57 -16.87 -3.59
CA THR A 16 17.93 -18.13 -4.00
C THR A 16 18.68 -19.35 -3.49
N THR A 17 20.01 -19.28 -3.44
CA THR A 17 20.83 -20.35 -2.86
C THR A 17 20.52 -20.52 -1.37
N PHE A 18 20.37 -19.43 -0.64
CA PHE A 18 19.97 -19.45 0.75
C PHE A 18 18.53 -20.00 0.92
N ALA A 19 17.57 -19.45 0.16
CA ALA A 19 16.18 -19.84 0.26
C ALA A 19 15.97 -21.36 0.01
N ARG A 20 16.68 -21.91 -0.97
CA ARG A 20 16.64 -23.36 -1.28
C ARG A 20 17.19 -24.23 -0.17
N LYS A 21 18.14 -23.76 0.63
CA LYS A 21 18.68 -24.54 1.77
C LYS A 21 17.67 -24.70 2.90
N LEU A 22 16.63 -23.87 2.97
CA LEU A 22 15.57 -23.96 3.98
C LEU A 22 14.49 -24.97 3.61
N GLN A 23 14.46 -25.45 2.37
CA GLN A 23 13.52 -26.47 1.93
C GLN A 23 13.96 -27.87 2.43
N PRO A 24 13.01 -28.81 2.71
CA PRO A 24 11.57 -28.65 2.58
C PRO A 24 10.85 -28.00 3.77
N GLY A 25 11.56 -27.67 4.86
CA GLY A 25 10.95 -27.15 6.09
C GLY A 25 10.28 -25.78 5.96
N VAL A 26 10.64 -24.99 4.94
CA VAL A 26 10.07 -23.68 4.62
C VAL A 26 9.65 -23.67 3.16
N VAL A 27 8.40 -23.27 2.89
CA VAL A 27 7.90 -23.20 1.50
C VAL A 27 8.47 -21.96 0.82
N ARG A 28 9.14 -22.15 -0.32
CA ARG A 28 9.70 -21.05 -1.10
C ARG A 28 8.69 -20.54 -2.13
N VAL A 29 8.44 -19.23 -2.13
CA VAL A 29 7.63 -18.53 -3.13
C VAL A 29 8.51 -17.50 -3.82
N ASN A 30 8.55 -17.52 -5.16
CA ASN A 30 9.42 -16.68 -5.97
C ASN A 30 8.70 -16.18 -7.22
N ARG A 31 8.84 -14.90 -7.57
CA ARG A 31 8.15 -14.29 -8.72
C ARG A 31 8.62 -14.85 -10.07
N ASP A 32 9.90 -15.19 -10.21
CA ASP A 32 10.41 -15.72 -11.47
C ASP A 32 9.84 -17.12 -11.77
N ASP A 33 9.65 -17.94 -10.73
CA ASP A 33 9.03 -19.25 -10.86
C ASP A 33 7.53 -19.12 -11.16
N LEU A 34 6.86 -18.17 -10.50
CA LEU A 34 5.44 -17.87 -10.79
C LEU A 34 5.24 -17.34 -12.21
N ARG A 35 6.12 -16.47 -12.73
CA ARG A 35 6.05 -16.02 -14.14
C ARG A 35 6.12 -17.20 -15.10
N ARG A 36 7.05 -18.11 -14.89
CA ARG A 36 7.19 -19.29 -15.72
C ARG A 36 5.96 -20.21 -15.64
N MET A 37 5.43 -20.38 -14.43
CA MET A 37 4.24 -21.22 -14.20
C MET A 37 2.98 -20.62 -14.84
N LEU A 38 2.77 -19.31 -14.69
CA LEU A 38 1.54 -18.67 -15.15
C LEU A 38 1.55 -18.33 -16.64
N HIS A 39 2.72 -17.98 -17.19
CA HIS A 39 2.85 -17.44 -18.53
C HIS A 39 3.73 -18.26 -19.47
N GLY A 40 4.30 -19.37 -19.00
CA GLY A 40 5.25 -20.18 -19.79
C GLY A 40 6.56 -19.48 -20.16
N ALA A 41 6.72 -18.19 -19.82
CA ALA A 41 7.85 -17.35 -20.17
C ALA A 41 8.09 -16.26 -19.10
N ARG A 42 9.24 -15.57 -19.19
CA ARG A 42 9.55 -14.40 -18.38
C ARG A 42 8.93 -13.13 -19.01
N LEU A 43 7.62 -12.97 -18.92
CA LEU A 43 6.94 -11.77 -19.36
C LEU A 43 7.05 -10.67 -18.30
N TYR A 44 7.39 -9.44 -18.75
CA TYR A 44 7.53 -8.25 -17.89
C TYR A 44 6.56 -7.12 -18.30
N THR A 45 5.40 -7.48 -18.87
CA THR A 45 4.34 -6.49 -19.08
C THR A 45 3.69 -6.14 -17.75
N GLN A 46 3.15 -4.93 -17.62
CA GLN A 46 2.48 -4.49 -16.39
C GLN A 46 1.38 -5.49 -15.98
N HIS A 47 0.55 -5.91 -16.93
CA HIS A 47 -0.53 -6.86 -16.67
C HIS A 47 -0.01 -8.22 -16.14
N ALA A 48 1.04 -8.78 -16.73
CA ALA A 48 1.64 -10.03 -16.26
C ALA A 48 2.25 -9.87 -14.85
N GLU A 49 2.91 -8.73 -14.59
CA GLU A 49 3.47 -8.43 -13.27
C GLU A 49 2.40 -8.30 -12.19
N ASP A 50 1.24 -7.71 -12.50
CA ASP A 50 0.10 -7.62 -11.58
C ASP A 50 -0.45 -9.00 -11.24
N GLN A 51 -0.61 -9.88 -12.24
CA GLN A 51 -1.05 -11.27 -12.04
C GLN A 51 -0.06 -12.06 -11.19
N VAL A 52 1.24 -11.97 -11.48
CA VAL A 52 2.31 -12.61 -10.69
C VAL A 52 2.30 -12.09 -9.24
N GLY A 53 2.15 -10.78 -9.07
CA GLY A 53 2.07 -10.17 -7.74
C GLY A 53 0.84 -10.61 -6.94
N GLN A 54 -0.31 -10.75 -7.59
CA GLN A 54 -1.53 -11.27 -6.97
C GLN A 54 -1.37 -12.73 -6.58
N ALA A 55 -0.89 -13.58 -7.50
CA ALA A 55 -0.65 -15.00 -7.23
C ALA A 55 0.34 -15.22 -6.09
N GLN A 56 1.43 -14.43 -6.06
CA GLN A 56 2.41 -14.49 -4.98
C GLN A 56 1.79 -14.18 -3.61
N ARG A 57 1.06 -13.07 -3.51
CA ARG A 57 0.40 -12.70 -2.26
C ARG A 57 -0.61 -13.73 -1.81
N ALA A 58 -1.45 -14.23 -2.73
CA ALA A 58 -2.45 -15.26 -2.43
C ALA A 58 -1.81 -16.56 -1.94
N ALA A 59 -0.72 -17.00 -2.57
CA ALA A 59 0.02 -18.19 -2.16
C ALA A 59 0.62 -18.05 -0.76
N VAL A 60 1.29 -16.92 -0.48
CA VAL A 60 1.89 -16.65 0.85
C VAL A 60 0.80 -16.59 1.91
N GLU A 61 -0.30 -15.88 1.65
CA GLU A 61 -1.44 -15.77 2.57
C GLU A 61 -2.07 -17.13 2.88
N ALA A 62 -2.32 -17.96 1.87
CA ALA A 62 -2.89 -19.28 2.05
C ALA A 62 -1.98 -20.19 2.88
N LEU A 63 -0.67 -20.14 2.65
CA LEU A 63 0.32 -20.90 3.40
C LEU A 63 0.40 -20.48 4.86
N LEU A 64 0.42 -19.17 5.14
CA LEU A 64 0.42 -18.63 6.52
C LEU A 64 -0.87 -18.99 7.26
N ARG A 65 -2.02 -18.91 6.58
CA ARG A 65 -3.33 -19.32 7.14
C ARG A 65 -3.35 -20.80 7.52
N ALA A 66 -2.63 -21.63 6.76
CA ALA A 66 -2.44 -23.04 7.07
C ALA A 66 -1.28 -23.31 8.07
N HIS A 67 -0.80 -22.26 8.77
CA HIS A 67 0.32 -22.35 9.71
C HIS A 67 1.64 -22.85 9.11
N GLY A 68 1.81 -22.75 7.80
CA GLY A 68 3.05 -23.07 7.11
C GLY A 68 4.08 -21.93 7.20
N SER A 69 5.35 -22.26 7.33
CA SER A 69 6.43 -21.27 7.22
C SER A 69 6.80 -21.01 5.76
N VAL A 70 6.98 -19.74 5.39
CA VAL A 70 7.18 -19.32 4.00
C VAL A 70 8.41 -18.43 3.89
N ILE A 71 9.16 -18.58 2.79
CA ILE A 71 10.21 -17.62 2.38
C ILE A 71 9.87 -17.01 1.02
N VAL A 72 9.79 -15.67 0.97
CA VAL A 72 9.64 -14.89 -0.27
C VAL A 72 11.03 -14.56 -0.81
N ASP A 73 11.42 -15.30 -1.84
CA ASP A 73 12.76 -15.22 -2.46
C ASP A 73 12.76 -14.26 -3.64
N ASP A 74 12.73 -12.96 -3.34
CA ASP A 74 12.77 -11.87 -4.32
C ASP A 74 13.81 -10.82 -3.92
N THR A 75 13.97 -9.75 -4.71
CA THR A 75 14.90 -8.65 -4.40
C THR A 75 14.48 -7.86 -3.16
N ASN A 76 13.20 -7.64 -2.95
CA ASN A 76 12.58 -6.95 -1.79
C ASN A 76 13.32 -5.66 -1.36
N LEU A 77 13.81 -4.87 -2.35
CA LEU A 77 14.59 -3.67 -2.10
C LEU A 77 13.72 -2.43 -1.78
N ARG A 78 12.44 -2.47 -2.16
CA ARG A 78 11.51 -1.38 -1.90
C ARG A 78 11.01 -1.46 -0.45
N PRO A 79 11.11 -0.38 0.34
CA PRO A 79 10.62 -0.36 1.72
C PRO A 79 9.13 -0.75 1.84
N GLU A 80 8.29 -0.30 0.90
CA GLU A 80 6.86 -0.60 0.87
C GLU A 80 6.60 -2.11 0.69
N THR A 81 7.43 -2.78 -0.11
CA THR A 81 7.33 -4.24 -0.28
C THR A 81 7.68 -4.98 1.01
N VAL A 82 8.74 -4.55 1.70
CA VAL A 82 9.14 -5.13 2.98
C VAL A 82 8.06 -4.90 4.04
N ARG A 83 7.50 -3.68 4.10
CA ARG A 83 6.40 -3.33 5.02
C ARG A 83 5.18 -4.24 4.79
N ARG A 84 4.74 -4.41 3.54
CA ARG A 84 3.59 -5.29 3.19
C ARG A 84 3.78 -6.74 3.64
N TRP A 85 5.00 -7.27 3.54
CA TRP A 85 5.30 -8.61 4.04
C TRP A 85 5.29 -8.66 5.58
N ALA A 86 5.83 -7.63 6.24
CA ALA A 86 5.80 -7.54 7.69
C ALA A 86 4.37 -7.42 8.24
N GLU A 87 3.49 -6.64 7.59
CA GLU A 87 2.06 -6.53 7.91
C GLU A 87 1.33 -7.86 7.69
N MET A 88 1.65 -8.57 6.62
CA MET A 88 1.08 -9.90 6.37
C MET A 88 1.50 -10.88 7.45
N ALA A 89 2.77 -10.89 7.86
CA ALA A 89 3.24 -11.73 8.96
C ALA A 89 2.51 -11.39 10.27
N ALA A 90 2.36 -10.10 10.59
CA ALA A 90 1.63 -9.65 11.77
C ALA A 90 0.16 -10.10 11.75
N ARG A 91 -0.52 -9.99 10.61
CA ARG A 91 -1.91 -10.42 10.43
C ARG A 91 -2.13 -11.90 10.69
N PHE A 92 -1.14 -12.75 10.42
CA PHE A 92 -1.20 -14.20 10.64
C PHE A 92 -0.41 -14.67 11.87
N GLU A 93 -0.06 -13.75 12.77
CA GLU A 93 0.71 -14.04 14.00
C GLU A 93 2.03 -14.80 13.73
N ALA A 94 2.58 -14.62 12.52
CA ALA A 94 3.85 -15.20 12.12
C ALA A 94 5.02 -14.31 12.55
N SER A 95 6.17 -14.89 12.88
CA SER A 95 7.38 -14.09 13.01
C SER A 95 7.84 -13.59 11.65
N PHE A 96 8.30 -12.34 11.58
CA PHE A 96 8.85 -11.74 10.37
C PHE A 96 10.35 -11.67 10.44
N GLU A 97 11.04 -12.17 9.41
CA GLU A 97 12.50 -12.21 9.34
C GLU A 97 12.99 -11.71 7.97
N VAL A 98 13.98 -10.84 7.96
CA VAL A 98 14.65 -10.36 6.74
C VAL A 98 16.05 -10.93 6.68
N HIS A 99 16.31 -11.77 5.67
CA HIS A 99 17.65 -12.22 5.35
C HIS A 99 18.26 -11.28 4.32
N ASP A 100 19.17 -10.43 4.82
CA ASP A 100 19.74 -9.32 4.07
C ASP A 100 21.00 -9.72 3.32
N PHE A 101 21.08 -9.37 2.05
CA PHE A 101 22.20 -9.56 1.15
C PHE A 101 22.57 -8.24 0.45
N THR A 102 22.19 -7.09 1.05
CA THR A 102 22.47 -5.78 0.45
C THR A 102 23.94 -5.37 0.60
N ASP A 103 24.66 -6.03 1.49
CA ASP A 103 26.11 -5.88 1.72
C ASP A 103 26.98 -6.61 0.67
N VAL A 104 26.39 -7.50 -0.14
CA VAL A 104 27.12 -8.16 -1.22
C VAL A 104 27.53 -7.14 -2.28
N PRO A 105 28.86 -6.98 -2.56
CA PRO A 105 29.35 -5.95 -3.46
C PRO A 105 28.72 -6.03 -4.86
N LEU A 106 28.46 -4.85 -5.45
CA LEU A 106 27.86 -4.75 -6.79
C LEU A 106 28.65 -5.57 -7.83
N ASP A 107 29.98 -5.45 -7.83
CA ASP A 107 30.83 -6.15 -8.81
C ASP A 107 30.77 -7.68 -8.67
N GLU A 108 30.57 -8.18 -7.45
CA GLU A 108 30.36 -9.60 -7.22
C GLU A 108 29.00 -10.06 -7.76
N CYS A 109 27.96 -9.24 -7.59
CA CYS A 109 26.64 -9.52 -8.19
C CYS A 109 26.71 -9.54 -9.72
N LEU A 110 27.43 -8.59 -10.33
CA LEU A 110 27.63 -8.52 -11.78
C LEU A 110 28.41 -9.74 -12.29
N ARG A 111 29.50 -10.09 -11.64
CA ARG A 111 30.32 -11.26 -11.99
C ARG A 111 29.53 -12.56 -11.94
N ARG A 112 28.74 -12.75 -10.88
CA ARG A 112 27.87 -13.94 -10.70
C ARG A 112 26.75 -13.99 -11.73
N ASP A 113 26.13 -12.85 -12.06
CA ASP A 113 25.08 -12.79 -13.07
C ASP A 113 25.61 -13.12 -14.46
N ALA A 114 26.80 -12.62 -14.82
CA ALA A 114 27.47 -12.92 -16.08
C ALA A 114 27.77 -14.42 -16.25
N GLY A 115 28.02 -15.14 -15.16
CA GLY A 115 28.23 -16.60 -15.15
C GLY A 115 26.96 -17.45 -15.27
N ARG A 116 25.76 -16.87 -15.27
CA ARG A 116 24.51 -17.60 -15.42
C ARG A 116 24.18 -17.93 -16.88
N PRO A 117 23.34 -18.94 -17.13
CA PRO A 117 22.74 -19.13 -18.45
C PRO A 117 22.04 -17.84 -18.91
N GLU A 118 22.11 -17.52 -20.19
CA GLU A 118 21.56 -16.28 -20.76
C GLU A 118 20.07 -16.08 -20.40
N SER A 119 19.30 -17.15 -20.41
CA SER A 119 17.87 -17.14 -20.03
C SER A 119 17.62 -16.78 -18.56
N GLU A 120 18.65 -16.80 -17.69
CA GLU A 120 18.54 -16.49 -16.27
C GLU A 120 19.21 -15.17 -15.88
N ARG A 121 19.92 -14.53 -16.81
CA ARG A 121 20.61 -13.26 -16.56
C ARG A 121 19.61 -12.10 -16.42
N VAL A 122 19.89 -11.22 -15.48
CA VAL A 122 19.23 -9.91 -15.37
C VAL A 122 19.94 -8.87 -16.22
N GLY A 123 21.24 -9.04 -16.40
CA GLY A 123 22.12 -8.17 -17.16
C GLY A 123 22.65 -6.99 -16.35
N GLU A 124 23.86 -6.55 -16.71
CA GLU A 124 24.59 -5.50 -15.99
C GLU A 124 23.76 -4.21 -15.82
N GLY A 125 23.14 -3.72 -16.90
CA GLY A 125 22.34 -2.49 -16.86
C GLY A 125 21.16 -2.58 -15.89
N GLY A 126 20.50 -3.74 -15.77
CA GLY A 126 19.41 -3.97 -14.84
C GLY A 126 19.90 -3.94 -13.39
N ILE A 127 20.99 -4.60 -13.09
CA ILE A 127 21.57 -4.68 -11.74
C ILE A 127 22.09 -3.31 -11.29
N ARG A 128 22.80 -2.56 -12.16
CA ARG A 128 23.30 -1.21 -11.85
C ARG A 128 22.16 -0.24 -11.55
N ARG A 129 21.08 -0.21 -12.37
CA ARG A 129 19.91 0.62 -12.08
C ARG A 129 19.26 0.29 -10.73
N MET A 130 19.18 -0.99 -10.35
CA MET A 130 18.65 -1.39 -9.04
C MET A 130 19.57 -0.91 -7.90
N HIS A 131 20.89 -1.05 -8.07
CA HIS A 131 21.86 -0.57 -7.09
C HIS A 131 21.75 0.94 -6.89
N GLU A 132 21.79 1.72 -7.97
CA GLU A 132 21.69 3.19 -7.94
C GLU A 132 20.40 3.64 -7.26
N ARG A 133 19.28 3.02 -7.60
CA ARG A 133 17.98 3.40 -7.08
C ARG A 133 17.79 3.06 -5.61
N TYR A 134 18.31 1.92 -5.15
CA TYR A 134 17.92 1.38 -3.84
C TYR A 134 19.06 1.28 -2.83
N LEU A 135 20.32 1.23 -3.25
CA LEU A 135 21.45 0.96 -2.36
C LEU A 135 22.53 2.05 -2.36
N ALA A 136 22.78 2.69 -3.50
CA ALA A 136 23.86 3.68 -3.61
C ALA A 136 23.68 4.81 -2.58
N GLY A 137 24.75 5.09 -1.83
CA GLY A 137 24.77 6.16 -0.81
C GLY A 137 23.93 5.89 0.43
N LYS A 138 23.42 4.68 0.63
CA LYS A 138 22.63 4.33 1.81
C LYS A 138 23.44 3.55 2.83
N ASN A 139 23.08 3.69 4.10
CA ASN A 139 23.61 2.83 5.15
C ASN A 139 23.03 1.42 5.01
N LEU A 140 23.90 0.42 5.00
CA LEU A 140 23.52 -1.00 4.86
C LEU A 140 23.81 -1.74 6.18
N PRO A 141 22.99 -2.74 6.53
CA PRO A 141 21.78 -3.18 5.85
C PRO A 141 20.66 -2.13 5.86
N LEU A 142 19.79 -2.16 4.85
CA LEU A 142 18.64 -1.25 4.84
C LEU A 142 17.75 -1.49 6.06
N PRO A 143 17.15 -0.44 6.65
CA PRO A 143 16.27 -0.60 7.80
C PRO A 143 15.10 -1.55 7.47
N VAL A 144 14.68 -2.32 8.46
CA VAL A 144 13.46 -3.13 8.38
C VAL A 144 12.34 -2.29 8.98
N PRO A 145 11.26 -2.05 8.22
CA PRO A 145 10.11 -1.32 8.76
C PRO A 145 9.59 -2.03 10.02
N TRP A 146 9.46 -1.28 11.09
CA TRP A 146 8.81 -1.81 12.28
C TRP A 146 7.30 -1.93 12.02
N VAL A 147 6.73 -3.09 12.34
CA VAL A 147 5.29 -3.35 12.26
C VAL A 147 4.86 -3.94 13.59
N GLU A 148 3.87 -3.33 14.19
CA GLU A 148 3.31 -3.81 15.44
C GLU A 148 2.72 -5.22 15.29
N ARG A 149 3.09 -6.16 16.15
CA ARG A 149 2.49 -7.50 16.18
C ARG A 149 1.11 -7.41 16.82
N GLY A 150 0.07 -7.59 16.04
CA GLY A 150 -1.30 -7.63 16.56
C GLY A 150 -2.33 -7.91 15.48
N GLY A 151 -3.12 -8.94 15.69
CA GLY A 151 -4.40 -9.37 15.11
C GLY A 151 -4.86 -8.95 13.71
N PRO A 152 -6.02 -9.35 13.22
CA PRO A 152 -6.42 -9.19 11.82
C PRO A 152 -6.49 -7.72 11.39
N GLY A 153 -5.44 -7.28 10.63
CA GLY A 153 -5.19 -5.89 10.26
C GLY A 153 -4.54 -5.14 11.43
N VAL A 154 -3.39 -4.50 11.21
CA VAL A 154 -2.80 -3.63 12.25
C VAL A 154 -3.85 -2.62 12.65
N VAL A 155 -4.51 -2.86 13.79
CA VAL A 155 -5.49 -1.94 14.34
C VAL A 155 -4.76 -0.64 14.63
N TYR A 156 -5.20 0.43 14.01
CA TYR A 156 -4.69 1.76 14.26
C TYR A 156 -4.87 2.08 15.76
N ARG A 157 -3.78 2.39 16.42
CA ARG A 157 -3.77 2.89 17.79
C ARG A 157 -3.25 4.31 17.76
N PRO A 158 -4.15 5.28 17.84
CA PRO A 158 -3.75 6.67 17.81
C PRO A 158 -2.96 7.04 19.06
N ASP A 159 -1.97 7.90 18.91
CA ASP A 159 -1.37 8.59 20.03
C ASP A 159 -2.44 9.51 20.64
N PRO A 160 -2.74 9.39 21.97
CA PRO A 160 -3.75 10.22 22.64
C PRO A 160 -3.38 11.70 22.67
N GLU A 161 -2.11 12.07 22.50
CA GLU A 161 -1.63 13.45 22.51
C GLU A 161 -1.83 14.15 21.15
N LEU A 162 -2.14 13.41 20.07
CA LEU A 162 -2.39 14.00 18.77
C LEU A 162 -3.77 14.71 18.74
N PRO A 163 -3.90 15.79 17.94
CA PRO A 163 -5.17 16.48 17.75
C PRO A 163 -6.21 15.56 17.14
N GLU A 164 -7.44 15.64 17.64
CA GLU A 164 -8.55 14.85 17.10
C GLU A 164 -8.96 15.31 15.72
N ALA A 165 -9.16 14.36 14.82
CA ALA A 165 -9.66 14.65 13.48
C ALA A 165 -10.69 13.62 13.02
N VAL A 166 -11.50 14.03 12.05
CA VAL A 166 -12.35 13.14 11.24
C VAL A 166 -11.87 13.14 9.80
N LEU A 167 -11.82 11.95 9.20
CA LEU A 167 -11.56 11.80 7.77
C LEU A 167 -12.88 11.89 7.02
N VAL A 168 -12.89 12.61 5.91
CA VAL A 168 -14.09 12.83 5.11
C VAL A 168 -13.76 12.57 3.64
N ASP A 169 -14.46 11.62 3.04
CA ASP A 169 -14.44 11.44 1.59
C ASP A 169 -15.29 12.51 0.90
N ILE A 170 -15.09 12.69 -0.40
CA ILE A 170 -15.80 13.72 -1.18
C ILE A 170 -16.90 13.10 -2.04
N ASP A 171 -16.53 12.30 -3.05
CA ASP A 171 -17.47 11.75 -4.04
C ASP A 171 -18.37 10.66 -3.43
N GLY A 172 -19.68 10.84 -3.52
CA GLY A 172 -20.67 9.97 -2.87
C GLY A 172 -20.87 10.25 -1.39
N THR A 173 -20.02 11.10 -0.79
CA THR A 173 -20.04 11.45 0.63
C THR A 173 -20.56 12.88 0.83
N VAL A 174 -19.73 13.92 0.73
CA VAL A 174 -20.17 15.32 0.81
C VAL A 174 -20.68 15.85 -0.53
N ALA A 175 -20.15 15.32 -1.64
CA ALA A 175 -20.52 15.68 -3.01
C ALA A 175 -21.23 14.51 -3.71
N LEU A 176 -22.41 14.78 -4.25
CA LEU A 176 -23.20 13.82 -5.00
C LEU A 176 -22.98 14.08 -6.50
N MET A 177 -22.44 13.12 -7.21
CA MET A 177 -22.24 13.23 -8.66
C MET A 177 -23.57 13.38 -9.39
N THR A 178 -23.75 14.49 -10.06
CA THR A 178 -24.95 14.79 -10.85
C THR A 178 -24.57 15.09 -12.29
N GLY A 179 -24.97 14.22 -13.20
CA GLY A 179 -24.85 14.49 -14.64
C GLY A 179 -23.42 14.43 -15.23
N ARG A 180 -22.41 14.03 -14.50
CA ARG A 180 -21.06 13.74 -14.99
C ARG A 180 -20.69 12.27 -14.83
N ARG A 181 -19.67 11.81 -15.61
CA ARG A 181 -19.06 10.50 -15.39
C ARG A 181 -18.03 10.58 -14.26
N PRO A 182 -17.68 9.46 -13.59
CA PRO A 182 -16.75 9.45 -12.46
C PRO A 182 -15.38 10.10 -12.73
N TYR A 183 -14.90 10.08 -13.96
CA TYR A 183 -13.58 10.60 -14.37
C TYR A 183 -13.64 11.92 -15.16
N ASP A 184 -14.80 12.58 -15.22
CA ASP A 184 -14.94 13.91 -15.82
C ASP A 184 -14.52 14.98 -14.81
N TRP A 185 -13.21 15.07 -14.56
CA TRP A 185 -12.62 15.91 -13.51
C TRP A 185 -12.91 17.41 -13.68
N HIS A 186 -13.01 17.89 -14.91
CA HIS A 186 -13.31 19.29 -15.24
C HIS A 186 -14.75 19.71 -14.88
N ARG A 187 -15.58 18.80 -14.40
CA ARG A 187 -16.97 19.07 -14.02
C ARG A 187 -17.26 18.80 -12.54
N VAL A 188 -16.24 18.61 -11.71
CA VAL A 188 -16.44 18.33 -10.27
C VAL A 188 -17.12 19.49 -9.53
N GLY A 189 -16.95 20.71 -10.03
CA GLY A 189 -17.64 21.90 -9.51
C GLY A 189 -19.16 21.89 -9.66
N GLU A 190 -19.72 21.01 -10.54
CA GLU A 190 -21.15 20.89 -10.78
C GLU A 190 -21.83 19.87 -9.82
N ASP A 191 -21.07 19.16 -9.01
CA ASP A 191 -21.62 18.15 -8.09
C ASP A 191 -22.55 18.78 -7.06
N ALA A 192 -23.68 18.13 -6.80
CA ALA A 192 -24.62 18.61 -5.81
C ALA A 192 -24.11 18.35 -4.38
N PRO A 193 -24.28 19.27 -3.44
CA PRO A 193 -23.92 19.02 -2.05
C PRO A 193 -24.86 17.97 -1.41
N ASN A 194 -24.31 17.16 -0.50
CA ASN A 194 -25.09 16.28 0.37
C ASN A 194 -25.36 16.98 1.72
N PRO A 195 -26.55 17.59 1.92
CA PRO A 195 -26.78 18.43 3.09
C PRO A 195 -26.69 17.68 4.42
N ALA A 196 -27.08 16.41 4.43
CA ALA A 196 -27.09 15.60 5.65
C ALA A 196 -25.66 15.34 6.14
N VAL A 197 -24.77 14.92 5.23
CA VAL A 197 -23.36 14.65 5.56
C VAL A 197 -22.61 15.95 5.87
N ILE A 198 -22.82 17.00 5.09
CA ILE A 198 -22.21 18.33 5.35
C ILE A 198 -22.63 18.85 6.73
N THR A 199 -23.88 18.69 7.13
CA THR A 199 -24.33 19.06 8.48
C THR A 199 -23.59 18.28 9.56
N ALA A 200 -23.38 16.97 9.38
CA ALA A 200 -22.63 16.14 10.32
C ALA A 200 -21.14 16.55 10.39
N VAL A 201 -20.51 16.83 9.25
CA VAL A 201 -19.12 17.31 9.19
C VAL A 201 -18.97 18.66 9.90
N ARG A 202 -19.89 19.60 9.68
CA ARG A 202 -19.91 20.88 10.40
C ARG A 202 -20.08 20.71 11.91
N ALA A 203 -20.92 19.76 12.34
CA ALA A 203 -21.09 19.44 13.76
C ALA A 203 -19.82 18.86 14.38
N MET A 204 -19.10 17.99 13.68
CA MET A 204 -17.79 17.49 14.13
C MET A 204 -16.78 18.63 14.27
N HIS A 205 -16.69 19.52 13.28
CA HIS A 205 -15.82 20.71 13.38
C HIS A 205 -16.21 21.58 14.60
N ALA A 206 -17.50 21.85 14.78
CA ALA A 206 -17.98 22.65 15.92
C ALA A 206 -17.71 21.97 17.28
N ALA A 207 -17.60 20.64 17.32
CA ALA A 207 -17.21 19.87 18.50
C ALA A 207 -15.69 19.85 18.74
N GLY A 208 -14.89 20.51 17.89
CA GLY A 208 -13.43 20.66 18.05
C GLY A 208 -12.59 19.66 17.26
N HIS A 209 -13.20 18.81 16.42
CA HIS A 209 -12.42 17.92 15.55
C HIS A 209 -11.88 18.67 14.34
N ALA A 210 -10.62 18.44 14.01
CA ALA A 210 -10.06 18.84 12.73
C ALA A 210 -10.74 18.08 11.58
N ILE A 211 -10.95 18.74 10.46
CA ILE A 211 -11.48 18.12 9.24
C ILE A 211 -10.32 17.82 8.30
N VAL A 212 -10.23 16.56 7.86
CA VAL A 212 -9.22 16.11 6.89
C VAL A 212 -9.93 15.42 5.74
N PHE A 213 -9.85 15.97 4.54
CA PHE A 213 -10.40 15.36 3.34
C PHE A 213 -9.43 14.34 2.76
N CYS A 214 -9.96 13.17 2.35
CA CYS A 214 -9.18 12.10 1.73
C CYS A 214 -9.99 11.51 0.57
N SER A 215 -9.68 11.94 -0.65
CA SER A 215 -10.48 11.70 -1.85
C SER A 215 -9.77 10.87 -2.91
N GLY A 216 -10.55 10.10 -3.66
CA GLY A 216 -10.12 9.42 -4.87
C GLY A 216 -10.08 10.30 -6.12
N ARG A 217 -10.47 11.57 -6.02
CA ARG A 217 -10.35 12.54 -7.13
C ARG A 217 -8.88 12.72 -7.52
N ASP A 218 -8.66 12.86 -8.83
CA ASP A 218 -7.33 13.14 -9.38
C ASP A 218 -6.88 14.57 -9.00
N GLU A 219 -5.60 14.72 -8.71
CA GLU A 219 -4.96 16.01 -8.35
C GLU A 219 -5.21 17.11 -9.39
N VAL A 220 -5.45 16.74 -10.65
CA VAL A 220 -5.73 17.67 -11.75
C VAL A 220 -6.94 18.59 -11.49
N CYS A 221 -7.89 18.17 -10.64
CA CYS A 221 -9.06 18.98 -10.30
C CYS A 221 -9.02 19.54 -8.87
N ARG A 222 -7.82 19.77 -8.33
CA ARG A 222 -7.65 20.29 -6.96
C ARG A 222 -8.34 21.64 -6.78
N ASP A 223 -8.04 22.60 -7.63
CA ASP A 223 -8.54 23.99 -7.49
C ASP A 223 -10.08 24.03 -7.51
N GLU A 224 -10.72 23.24 -8.40
CA GLU A 224 -12.18 23.15 -8.48
C GLU A 224 -12.75 22.44 -7.25
N THR A 225 -12.03 21.45 -6.72
CA THR A 225 -12.45 20.72 -5.53
C THR A 225 -12.37 21.60 -4.29
N GLU A 226 -11.30 22.37 -4.12
CA GLU A 226 -11.13 23.33 -3.02
C GLU A 226 -12.20 24.41 -3.07
N ALA A 227 -12.44 24.99 -4.24
CA ALA A 227 -13.49 25.98 -4.43
C ALA A 227 -14.90 25.42 -4.10
N TRP A 228 -15.15 24.15 -4.46
CA TRP A 228 -16.41 23.47 -4.14
C TRP A 228 -16.54 23.23 -2.63
N LEU A 229 -15.47 22.79 -1.94
CA LEU A 229 -15.46 22.58 -0.50
C LEU A 229 -15.70 23.88 0.26
N ASP A 230 -15.05 24.96 -0.14
CA ASP A 230 -15.22 26.29 0.46
C ASP A 230 -16.67 26.79 0.32
N LEU A 231 -17.27 26.59 -0.86
CA LEU A 231 -18.63 27.04 -1.14
C LEU A 231 -19.69 26.25 -0.38
N PHE A 232 -19.59 24.91 -0.37
CA PHE A 232 -20.67 24.05 0.10
C PHE A 232 -20.43 23.47 1.49
N VAL A 233 -19.21 23.12 1.86
CA VAL A 233 -18.90 22.63 3.21
C VAL A 233 -18.64 23.80 4.15
N GLY A 234 -17.86 24.79 3.75
CA GLY A 234 -17.74 26.10 4.40
C GLY A 234 -17.23 26.04 5.84
N VAL A 235 -16.42 25.04 6.20
CA VAL A 235 -15.65 24.99 7.45
C VAL A 235 -14.16 24.83 7.13
N PRO A 236 -13.27 25.38 7.96
CA PRO A 236 -11.82 25.14 7.82
C PRO A 236 -11.51 23.64 7.84
N TYR A 237 -10.53 23.25 7.04
CA TYR A 237 -9.97 21.89 7.05
C TYR A 237 -8.45 21.94 7.10
N GLU A 238 -7.83 20.93 7.72
CA GLU A 238 -6.39 20.90 7.95
C GLU A 238 -5.59 20.35 6.76
N ALA A 239 -6.22 19.47 5.97
CA ALA A 239 -5.59 18.89 4.80
C ALA A 239 -6.63 18.35 3.80
N LEU A 240 -6.22 18.35 2.52
CA LEU A 240 -6.93 17.71 1.42
C LEU A 240 -5.94 16.78 0.69
N PHE A 241 -6.14 15.47 0.85
CA PHE A 241 -5.39 14.46 0.14
C PHE A 241 -6.17 14.00 -1.09
N MET A 242 -5.56 14.14 -2.25
CA MET A 242 -6.13 13.77 -3.54
C MET A 242 -5.22 12.78 -4.26
N ARG A 243 -5.80 11.97 -5.11
CA ARG A 243 -5.09 10.96 -5.89
C ARG A 243 -4.03 11.62 -6.79
N PRO A 244 -2.77 11.15 -6.79
CA PRO A 244 -1.76 11.66 -7.72
C PRO A 244 -2.21 11.56 -9.18
N GLU A 245 -1.86 12.56 -9.99
CA GLU A 245 -2.20 12.60 -11.41
C GLU A 245 -1.84 11.29 -12.13
N GLY A 246 -2.81 10.73 -12.86
CA GLY A 246 -2.64 9.50 -13.62
C GLY A 246 -2.54 8.21 -12.79
N ASP A 247 -2.74 8.24 -11.48
CA ASP A 247 -2.78 7.03 -10.66
C ASP A 247 -4.12 6.30 -10.85
N SER A 248 -4.08 5.11 -11.48
CA SER A 248 -5.25 4.27 -11.77
C SER A 248 -5.49 3.14 -10.76
N ARG A 249 -4.78 3.12 -9.63
CA ARG A 249 -4.94 2.09 -8.61
C ARG A 249 -6.31 2.20 -7.92
N LYS A 250 -6.70 1.11 -7.25
CA LYS A 250 -7.95 1.10 -6.46
C LYS A 250 -7.92 2.16 -5.37
N ASP A 251 -9.05 2.80 -5.16
CA ASP A 251 -9.22 3.89 -4.19
C ASP A 251 -8.80 3.50 -2.76
N ALA A 252 -9.19 2.31 -2.32
CA ALA A 252 -8.77 1.78 -1.02
C ALA A 252 -7.25 1.64 -0.86
N ILE A 253 -6.48 1.49 -1.95
CA ILE A 253 -5.01 1.42 -1.91
C ILE A 253 -4.45 2.82 -1.73
N VAL A 254 -4.94 3.79 -2.50
CA VAL A 254 -4.47 5.18 -2.49
C VAL A 254 -4.78 5.84 -1.14
N LYS A 255 -6.03 5.73 -0.67
CA LYS A 255 -6.44 6.26 0.63
C LYS A 255 -5.70 5.60 1.80
N ARG A 256 -5.38 4.29 1.68
CA ARG A 256 -4.57 3.60 2.68
C ARG A 256 -3.13 4.13 2.73
N GLU A 257 -2.53 4.43 1.58
CA GLU A 257 -1.20 5.05 1.53
C GLU A 257 -1.20 6.45 2.16
N PHE A 258 -2.18 7.29 1.86
CA PHE A 258 -2.33 8.59 2.54
C PHE A 258 -2.45 8.44 4.05
N PHE A 259 -3.23 7.45 4.50
CA PHE A 259 -3.38 7.20 5.93
C PHE A 259 -2.05 6.80 6.57
N ASP A 260 -1.32 5.86 5.97
CA ASP A 260 -0.08 5.35 6.56
C ASP A 260 1.09 6.34 6.48
N ASP A 261 1.14 7.19 5.45
CA ASP A 261 2.29 8.05 5.18
C ASP A 261 2.10 9.49 5.69
N GLU A 262 0.84 9.98 5.73
CA GLU A 262 0.56 11.40 5.97
C GLU A 262 -0.42 11.67 7.13
N ILE A 263 -1.28 10.72 7.48
CA ILE A 263 -2.41 11.02 8.37
C ILE A 263 -2.20 10.45 9.77
N ARG A 264 -1.88 9.17 9.89
CA ARG A 264 -1.89 8.43 11.16
C ARG A 264 -0.99 8.98 12.26
N ASP A 265 0.10 9.64 11.89
CA ASP A 265 1.09 10.19 12.82
C ASP A 265 0.93 11.70 13.05
N ARG A 266 -0.11 12.30 12.43
CA ARG A 266 -0.41 13.75 12.56
C ARG A 266 -1.71 14.00 13.31
N TRP A 267 -2.68 13.10 13.22
CA TRP A 267 -3.98 13.26 13.87
C TRP A 267 -4.46 11.97 14.52
N ARG A 268 -5.18 12.12 15.61
CA ARG A 268 -5.97 11.06 16.23
C ARG A 268 -7.32 10.95 15.53
N ILE A 269 -7.47 9.98 14.65
CA ILE A 269 -8.69 9.81 13.86
C ILE A 269 -9.78 9.20 14.72
N THR A 270 -10.85 9.95 14.94
CA THR A 270 -12.00 9.57 15.78
C THR A 270 -13.17 9.00 14.97
N GLY A 271 -13.22 9.29 13.65
CA GLY A 271 -14.24 8.78 12.75
C GLY A 271 -13.91 9.04 11.29
N VAL A 272 -14.54 8.28 10.42
CA VAL A 272 -14.41 8.40 8.96
C VAL A 272 -15.79 8.46 8.32
N PHE A 273 -16.02 9.41 7.42
CA PHE A 273 -17.20 9.47 6.54
C PHE A 273 -16.79 8.98 5.15
N ASP A 274 -17.42 7.91 4.68
CA ASP A 274 -17.11 7.31 3.35
C ASP A 274 -18.34 6.53 2.88
N ASP A 275 -18.55 6.42 1.57
CA ASP A 275 -19.68 5.68 0.98
C ASP A 275 -19.25 4.33 0.40
N ARG A 276 -18.03 4.28 -0.19
CA ARG A 276 -17.59 3.17 -1.02
C ARG A 276 -17.22 1.94 -0.20
N GLN A 277 -17.97 0.85 -0.37
CA GLN A 277 -17.82 -0.39 0.41
C GLN A 277 -16.39 -0.94 0.52
N GLN A 278 -15.60 -0.90 -0.57
CA GLN A 278 -14.22 -1.37 -0.53
C GLN A 278 -13.31 -0.51 0.37
N VAL A 279 -13.56 0.79 0.43
CA VAL A 279 -12.83 1.76 1.26
C VAL A 279 -13.29 1.65 2.72
N VAL A 280 -14.59 1.55 2.94
CA VAL A 280 -15.19 1.31 4.26
C VAL A 280 -14.63 0.03 4.90
N ARG A 281 -14.51 -1.07 4.14
CA ARG A 281 -13.88 -2.31 4.64
C ARG A 281 -12.41 -2.09 5.02
N MET A 282 -11.68 -1.30 4.25
CA MET A 282 -10.28 -0.98 4.54
C MET A 282 -10.16 -0.15 5.83
N TRP A 283 -10.98 0.89 6.02
CA TRP A 283 -10.99 1.69 7.25
C TRP A 283 -11.38 0.86 8.47
N ARG A 284 -12.42 0.03 8.37
CA ARG A 284 -12.85 -0.87 9.46
C ARG A 284 -11.78 -1.91 9.80
N ALA A 285 -11.04 -2.41 8.82
CA ALA A 285 -9.92 -3.33 9.05
C ALA A 285 -8.75 -2.65 9.80
N LEU A 286 -8.63 -1.33 9.74
CA LEU A 286 -7.72 -0.53 10.56
C LEU A 286 -8.24 -0.31 11.99
N GLY A 287 -9.47 -0.72 12.31
CA GLY A 287 -10.11 -0.46 13.60
C GLY A 287 -10.78 0.91 13.71
N LEU A 288 -10.87 1.66 12.59
CA LEU A 288 -11.52 2.97 12.59
C LEU A 288 -13.04 2.85 12.62
N THR A 289 -13.68 3.75 13.35
CA THR A 289 -15.15 3.92 13.30
C THR A 289 -15.54 4.58 11.98
N VAL A 290 -16.42 3.94 11.20
CA VAL A 290 -16.86 4.45 9.89
C VAL A 290 -18.34 4.74 9.88
N PHE A 291 -18.67 6.00 9.60
CA PHE A 291 -19.99 6.46 9.23
C PHE A 291 -20.19 6.24 7.73
N GLN A 292 -20.69 5.07 7.38
CA GLN A 292 -20.97 4.76 5.99
C GLN A 292 -22.24 5.49 5.56
N VAL A 293 -22.10 6.47 4.66
CA VAL A 293 -23.16 7.43 4.32
C VAL A 293 -24.07 6.97 3.19
N ALA A 294 -23.64 5.98 2.42
CA ALA A 294 -24.43 5.33 1.37
C ALA A 294 -23.95 3.89 1.16
N GLU A 295 -24.76 3.06 0.50
CA GLU A 295 -24.31 1.75 -0.01
C GLU A 295 -23.69 1.96 -1.39
N GLY A 296 -22.37 1.82 -1.47
CA GLY A 296 -21.63 1.98 -2.72
C GLY A 296 -20.79 0.74 -3.03
N ASP A 297 -21.26 -0.11 -3.92
CA ASP A 297 -20.53 -1.28 -4.44
C ASP A 297 -20.18 -1.07 -5.93
N PHE A 298 -19.52 0.04 -6.26
CA PHE A 298 -19.09 0.37 -7.63
C PHE A 298 -17.61 0.75 -7.71
#